data_f4b725c9025e67a0e47b13dd36da72f6
#
_entry.id   f4b725c9025e67a0e47b13dd36da72f6
#
_cell.length_a   1.000
_cell.length_b   1.000
_cell.length_c   1.000
_cell.angle_alpha   90.00
_cell.angle_beta   90.00
_cell.angle_gamma   90.00
#
_symmetry.space_group_name_H-M   'P 1'
#
loop_
_entity.id
_entity.type
_entity.pdbx_description
1 polymer ?
#
loop_
_entity_poly.entity_id
_entity_poly.type
_entity_poly.pdbx_seq_one_letter_code
_entity_poly.pdbx_strand_id
1 'polypeptide(L)'
;MALPGGKMDPTDQDLRETAAREVLEEIGIEIDVASLDYITEHWIHVSNYWMTAFSIRLHKKLNYDLNKREINRIFEIPVSFFQDPANLQPFEVSYDGNIILSPSFVYEGNLIWGATALIMYQLFHAEDN
;
A
#
# COMPACT_ATOMS: atom_id res chain seq x y z
N MET A 1 6.22 -6.31 5.38
CA MET A 1 5.21 -5.28 5.72
C MET A 1 4.46 -4.88 4.46
N ALA A 2 3.16 -4.89 4.52
CA ALA A 2 2.32 -4.61 3.34
C ALA A 2 1.08 -3.82 3.73
N LEU A 3 0.56 -3.06 2.77
CA LEU A 3 -0.75 -2.43 2.88
C LEU A 3 -1.85 -3.48 2.73
N PRO A 4 -3.04 -3.25 3.32
CA PRO A 4 -4.18 -4.14 3.09
C PRO A 4 -4.53 -4.20 1.61
N GLY A 5 -4.89 -5.36 1.12
CA GLY A 5 -5.31 -5.52 -0.26
C GLY A 5 -5.33 -6.97 -0.71
N GLY A 6 -5.80 -7.16 -1.92
CA GLY A 6 -5.87 -8.47 -2.53
C GLY A 6 -6.43 -8.44 -3.92
N LYS A 7 -6.78 -9.60 -4.43
CA LYS A 7 -7.28 -9.78 -5.78
C LYS A 7 -8.78 -9.53 -5.85
N MET A 8 -9.23 -9.03 -7.00
CA MET A 8 -10.63 -8.88 -7.26
C MET A 8 -11.36 -10.22 -7.19
N ASP A 9 -12.43 -10.25 -6.41
CA ASP A 9 -13.30 -11.40 -6.27
C ASP A 9 -14.45 -11.27 -7.30
N PRO A 10 -14.99 -12.39 -7.83
CA PRO A 10 -16.10 -12.30 -8.78
C PRO A 10 -17.32 -11.54 -8.26
N THR A 11 -17.50 -11.41 -6.95
CA THR A 11 -18.60 -10.65 -6.36
C THR A 11 -18.32 -9.15 -6.28
N ASP A 12 -17.06 -8.73 -6.47
CA ASP A 12 -16.69 -7.31 -6.46
C ASP A 12 -17.11 -6.68 -7.79
N GLN A 13 -17.78 -5.54 -7.73
CA GLN A 13 -18.17 -4.82 -8.95
C GLN A 13 -17.00 -4.10 -9.60
N ASP A 14 -16.05 -3.63 -8.76
CA ASP A 14 -14.87 -2.92 -9.22
C ASP A 14 -13.75 -3.06 -8.19
N LEU A 15 -12.60 -2.45 -8.50
CA LEU A 15 -11.42 -2.53 -7.61
C LEU A 15 -11.60 -1.73 -6.33
N ARG A 16 -12.49 -0.74 -6.29
CA ARG A 16 -12.79 -0.01 -5.06
C ARG A 16 -13.48 -0.92 -4.06
N GLU A 17 -14.42 -1.74 -4.52
CA GLU A 17 -15.06 -2.74 -3.66
C GLU A 17 -14.05 -3.78 -3.19
N THR A 18 -13.13 -4.18 -4.06
CA THR A 18 -12.04 -5.10 -3.68
C THR A 18 -11.22 -4.54 -2.53
N ALA A 19 -10.78 -3.28 -2.63
CA ALA A 19 -10.00 -2.65 -1.60
C ALA A 19 -10.75 -2.57 -0.27
N ALA A 20 -12.00 -2.14 -0.31
CA ALA A 20 -12.84 -2.03 0.89
C ALA A 20 -13.09 -3.40 1.54
N ARG A 21 -13.37 -4.41 0.74
CA ARG A 21 -13.60 -5.77 1.22
C ARG A 21 -12.35 -6.34 1.91
N GLU A 22 -11.20 -6.17 1.29
CA GLU A 22 -9.94 -6.67 1.85
C GLU A 22 -9.59 -5.98 3.17
N VAL A 23 -9.81 -4.67 3.28
CA VAL A 23 -9.59 -3.94 4.53
C VAL A 23 -10.49 -4.47 5.63
N LEU A 24 -11.78 -4.71 5.31
CA LEU A 24 -12.72 -5.26 6.31
C LEU A 24 -12.30 -6.66 6.74
N GLU A 25 -11.93 -7.51 5.79
CA GLU A 25 -11.53 -8.89 6.09
C GLU A 25 -10.24 -8.96 6.89
N GLU A 26 -9.26 -8.13 6.56
CA GLU A 26 -7.93 -8.21 7.18
C GLU A 26 -7.85 -7.50 8.52
N ILE A 27 -8.44 -6.32 8.65
CA ILE A 27 -8.27 -5.48 9.85
C ILE A 27 -9.59 -5.00 10.47
N GLY A 28 -10.73 -5.40 9.93
CA GLY A 28 -12.03 -5.13 10.54
C GLY A 28 -12.53 -3.70 10.42
N ILE A 29 -12.02 -2.92 9.47
CA ILE A 29 -12.44 -1.54 9.29
C ILE A 29 -13.40 -1.44 8.10
N GLU A 30 -14.59 -0.89 8.34
CA GLU A 30 -15.53 -0.59 7.27
C GLU A 30 -15.15 0.71 6.56
N ILE A 31 -15.13 0.67 5.25
CA ILE A 31 -14.76 1.80 4.40
C ILE A 31 -15.90 2.10 3.44
N ASP A 32 -16.26 3.38 3.35
CA ASP A 32 -17.17 3.87 2.34
C ASP A 32 -16.44 3.91 1.00
N VAL A 33 -16.85 3.06 0.07
CA VAL A 33 -16.23 2.92 -1.26
C VAL A 33 -16.21 4.25 -2.02
N ALA A 34 -17.25 5.06 -1.85
CA ALA A 34 -17.35 6.35 -2.53
C ALA A 34 -16.32 7.36 -2.02
N SER A 35 -15.77 7.15 -0.83
CA SER A 35 -14.77 8.04 -0.23
C SER A 35 -13.33 7.69 -0.59
N LEU A 36 -13.11 6.61 -1.32
CA LEU A 36 -11.78 6.21 -1.75
C LEU A 36 -11.25 7.12 -2.85
N ASP A 37 -10.03 7.60 -2.68
CA ASP A 37 -9.31 8.39 -3.67
C ASP A 37 -8.29 7.53 -4.40
N TYR A 38 -8.27 7.62 -5.72
CA TYR A 38 -7.29 6.93 -6.54
C TYR A 38 -5.90 7.55 -6.31
N ILE A 39 -4.89 6.72 -6.10
CA ILE A 39 -3.50 7.17 -6.00
C ILE A 39 -2.74 6.89 -7.30
N THR A 40 -2.63 5.63 -7.65
CA THR A 40 -1.77 5.17 -8.76
C THR A 40 -2.09 3.73 -9.13
N GLU A 41 -1.58 3.31 -10.28
CA GLU A 41 -1.58 1.91 -10.65
C GLU A 41 -0.24 1.53 -11.25
N HIS A 42 0.21 0.31 -10.99
CA HIS A 42 1.49 -0.21 -11.46
C HIS A 42 1.39 -1.67 -11.83
N TRP A 43 2.15 -2.06 -12.83
CA TRP A 43 2.38 -3.46 -13.13
C TRP A 43 3.42 -4.02 -12.15
N ILE A 44 3.08 -5.08 -11.45
CA ILE A 44 3.97 -5.73 -10.49
C ILE A 44 4.52 -7.00 -11.10
N HIS A 45 5.79 -6.97 -11.46
CA HIS A 45 6.44 -8.04 -12.24
C HIS A 45 6.54 -9.36 -11.48
N VAL A 46 6.82 -9.29 -10.18
CA VAL A 46 6.99 -10.50 -9.38
C VAL A 46 5.72 -11.34 -9.34
N SER A 47 4.57 -10.67 -9.18
CA SER A 47 3.27 -11.35 -9.11
C SER A 47 2.55 -11.42 -10.44
N ASN A 48 3.02 -10.68 -11.44
CA ASN A 48 2.41 -10.62 -12.77
C ASN A 48 0.98 -10.05 -12.72
N TYR A 49 0.75 -9.08 -11.84
CA TYR A 49 -0.55 -8.42 -11.67
C TYR A 49 -0.45 -6.92 -11.86
N TRP A 50 -1.55 -6.35 -12.34
CA TRP A 50 -1.75 -4.92 -12.37
C TRP A 50 -2.31 -4.48 -11.03
N MET A 51 -1.59 -3.64 -10.29
CA MET A 51 -1.98 -3.18 -8.96
C MET A 51 -2.55 -1.77 -9.04
N THR A 52 -3.71 -1.56 -8.41
CA THR A 52 -4.33 -0.25 -8.25
C THR A 52 -4.38 0.09 -6.76
N ALA A 53 -3.96 1.30 -6.41
CA ALA A 53 -3.92 1.76 -5.03
C ALA A 53 -4.89 2.92 -4.80
N PHE A 54 -5.53 2.90 -3.65
CA PHE A 54 -6.47 3.93 -3.20
C PHE A 54 -6.07 4.43 -1.82
N SER A 55 -6.50 5.65 -1.49
CA SER A 55 -6.37 6.19 -0.13
C SER A 55 -7.74 6.64 0.38
N ILE A 56 -7.85 6.74 1.71
CA ILE A 56 -9.04 7.27 2.35
C ILE A 56 -8.62 8.02 3.62
N ARG A 57 -9.29 9.12 3.90
CA ARG A 57 -9.13 9.84 5.17
C ARG A 57 -10.22 9.41 6.13
N LEU A 58 -9.81 8.97 7.30
CA LEU A 58 -10.74 8.61 8.37
C LEU A 58 -10.55 9.59 9.53
N HIS A 59 -11.66 10.12 10.03
CA HIS A 59 -11.64 11.18 11.04
C HIS A 59 -11.99 10.68 12.43
N LYS A 60 -11.91 9.37 12.65
CA LYS A 60 -12.21 8.72 13.92
C LYS A 60 -11.10 7.78 14.31
N LYS A 61 -11.01 7.49 15.60
CA LYS A 61 -10.08 6.48 16.09
C LYS A 61 -10.48 5.12 15.53
N LEU A 62 -9.51 4.39 15.01
CA LEU A 62 -9.75 3.08 14.43
C LEU A 62 -9.69 1.99 15.50
N ASN A 63 -10.64 1.07 15.46
CA ASN A 63 -10.63 -0.13 16.28
C ASN A 63 -10.43 -1.31 15.33
N TYR A 64 -9.27 -1.95 15.44
CA TYR A 64 -8.89 -3.03 14.54
C TYR A 64 -9.43 -4.37 15.04
N ASP A 65 -9.89 -5.18 14.10
CA ASP A 65 -10.24 -6.58 14.34
C ASP A 65 -9.45 -7.40 13.33
N LEU A 66 -8.33 -7.97 13.77
CA LEU A 66 -7.38 -8.63 12.90
C LEU A 66 -7.83 -10.03 12.50
N ASN A 67 -7.68 -10.35 11.23
CA ASN A 67 -7.76 -11.72 10.77
C ASN A 67 -6.44 -12.42 11.15
N LYS A 68 -6.45 -13.10 12.27
CA LYS A 68 -5.25 -13.69 12.86
C LYS A 68 -4.59 -14.78 12.02
N ARG A 69 -5.28 -15.30 11.03
CA ARG A 69 -4.68 -16.26 10.09
C ARG A 69 -3.74 -15.59 9.09
N GLU A 70 -4.02 -14.33 8.78
CA GLU A 70 -3.28 -13.59 7.76
C GLU A 70 -2.46 -12.45 8.35
N ILE A 71 -2.95 -11.84 9.45
CA ILE A 71 -2.37 -10.63 10.02
C ILE A 71 -1.92 -10.89 11.44
N ASN A 72 -0.61 -10.80 11.67
CA ASN A 72 -0.02 -10.95 13.00
C ASN A 72 0.09 -9.62 13.73
N ARG A 73 0.24 -8.52 12.99
CA ARG A 73 0.61 -7.23 13.57
C ARG A 73 0.20 -6.10 12.65
N ILE A 74 -0.21 -4.97 13.25
CA ILE A 74 -0.49 -3.73 12.55
C ILE A 74 0.54 -2.67 12.92
N PHE A 75 0.96 -1.90 11.93
CA PHE A 75 1.81 -0.73 12.13
C PHE A 75 1.03 0.51 11.73
N GLU A 76 0.97 1.49 12.64
CA GLU A 76 0.48 2.83 12.33
C GLU A 76 1.69 3.73 12.18
N ILE A 77 2.04 4.08 10.95
CA ILE A 77 3.24 4.85 10.67
C ILE A 77 2.85 6.29 10.39
N PRO A 78 3.43 7.26 11.10
CA PRO A 78 3.12 8.68 10.84
C PRO A 78 3.40 9.05 9.38
N VAL A 79 2.51 9.82 8.78
CA VAL A 79 2.70 10.33 7.42
C VAL A 79 4.01 11.11 7.30
N SER A 80 4.38 11.86 8.34
CA SER A 80 5.63 12.62 8.36
C SER A 80 6.87 11.76 8.16
N PHE A 81 6.82 10.48 8.58
CA PHE A 81 7.93 9.56 8.33
C PHE A 81 8.18 9.39 6.83
N PHE A 82 7.11 9.15 6.07
CA PHE A 82 7.23 8.94 4.62
C PHE A 82 7.54 10.25 3.87
N GLN A 83 7.12 11.38 4.41
CA GLN A 83 7.38 12.67 3.78
C GLN A 83 8.83 13.13 3.91
N ASP A 84 9.55 12.63 4.89
CA ASP A 84 10.95 12.99 5.11
C ASP A 84 11.84 12.31 4.07
N PRO A 85 12.53 13.06 3.19
CA PRO A 85 13.40 12.47 2.17
C PRO A 85 14.53 11.62 2.76
N ALA A 86 14.94 11.91 3.99
CA ALA A 86 16.00 11.14 4.66
C ALA A 86 15.60 9.70 4.92
N ASN A 87 14.30 9.41 4.97
CA ASN A 87 13.79 8.07 5.21
C ASN A 87 13.62 7.26 3.93
N LEU A 88 13.71 7.90 2.77
CA LEU A 88 13.67 7.22 1.49
C LEU A 88 15.06 6.64 1.18
N GLN A 89 15.11 5.33 1.02
CA GLN A 89 16.35 4.60 0.79
C GLN A 89 16.24 3.82 -0.52
N PRO A 90 16.53 4.44 -1.67
CA PRO A 90 16.46 3.74 -2.95
C PRO A 90 17.55 2.67 -3.03
N PHE A 91 17.24 1.59 -3.72
CA PHE A 91 18.19 0.52 -3.97
C PHE A 91 18.10 0.05 -5.42
N GLU A 92 19.19 -0.51 -5.91
CA GLU A 92 19.28 -0.98 -7.29
C GLU A 92 18.62 -2.35 -7.42
N VAL A 93 17.77 -2.48 -8.45
CA VAL A 93 17.14 -3.75 -8.81
C VAL A 93 17.47 -4.03 -10.27
N SER A 94 17.93 -5.24 -10.56
CA SER A 94 18.14 -5.68 -11.93
C SER A 94 16.84 -6.26 -12.47
N TYR A 95 16.38 -5.69 -13.57
CA TYR A 95 15.17 -6.13 -14.23
C TYR A 95 15.38 -6.16 -15.75
N ASP A 96 15.18 -7.34 -16.32
CA ASP A 96 15.26 -7.55 -17.78
C ASP A 96 16.55 -7.00 -18.40
N GLY A 97 17.67 -7.19 -17.69
CA GLY A 97 18.98 -6.73 -18.13
C GLY A 97 19.27 -5.26 -17.81
N ASN A 98 18.32 -4.53 -17.25
CA ASN A 98 18.46 -3.13 -16.88
C ASN A 98 18.54 -2.98 -15.37
N ILE A 99 19.27 -1.96 -14.92
CA ILE A 99 19.33 -1.60 -13.51
C ILE A 99 18.40 -0.42 -13.29
N ILE A 100 17.46 -0.56 -12.37
CA ILE A 100 16.53 0.49 -11.99
C ILE A 100 16.63 0.76 -10.50
N LEU A 101 16.34 2.00 -10.09
CA LEU A 101 16.23 2.34 -8.68
C LEU A 101 14.80 2.08 -8.20
N SER A 102 14.69 1.37 -7.09
CA SER A 102 13.41 1.07 -6.46
C SER A 102 13.37 1.72 -5.07
N PRO A 103 12.25 2.32 -4.67
CA PRO A 103 12.18 2.94 -3.35
C PRO A 103 12.08 1.91 -2.24
N SER A 104 12.61 2.25 -1.08
CA SER A 104 12.40 1.51 0.15
C SER A 104 12.45 2.46 1.35
N PHE A 105 11.90 2.01 2.46
CA PHE A 105 11.92 2.71 3.73
C PHE A 105 12.18 1.70 4.84
N VAL A 106 12.81 2.11 5.91
CA VAL A 106 12.97 1.26 7.10
C VAL A 106 12.31 1.98 8.28
N TYR A 107 11.26 1.37 8.84
CA TYR A 107 10.55 1.92 9.98
C TYR A 107 10.70 0.99 11.17
N GLU A 108 11.32 1.48 12.24
CA GLU A 108 11.54 0.70 13.46
C GLU A 108 12.15 -0.70 13.18
N GLY A 109 13.15 -0.73 12.27
CA GLY A 109 13.81 -1.97 11.90
C GLY A 109 13.07 -2.83 10.88
N ASN A 110 11.89 -2.39 10.42
CA ASN A 110 11.09 -3.14 9.45
C ASN A 110 11.27 -2.54 8.05
N LEU A 111 11.66 -3.39 7.11
CA LEU A 111 11.85 -2.97 5.72
C LEU A 111 10.51 -2.87 4.99
N ILE A 112 10.28 -1.70 4.39
CA ILE A 112 9.15 -1.45 3.52
C ILE A 112 9.70 -1.34 2.09
N TRP A 113 9.30 -2.25 1.22
CA TRP A 113 9.80 -2.32 -0.14
C TRP A 113 8.73 -2.83 -1.10
N GLY A 114 9.07 -2.99 -2.36
CA GLY A 114 8.15 -3.50 -3.37
C GLY A 114 6.94 -2.60 -3.61
N ALA A 115 5.78 -3.20 -3.82
CA ALA A 115 4.56 -2.47 -4.14
C ALA A 115 4.19 -1.43 -3.08
N THR A 116 4.31 -1.78 -1.81
CA THR A 116 4.00 -0.86 -0.71
C THR A 116 4.88 0.38 -0.77
N ALA A 117 6.19 0.21 -0.95
CA ALA A 117 7.12 1.33 -1.04
C ALA A 117 6.85 2.19 -2.28
N LEU A 118 6.48 1.58 -3.40
CA LEU A 118 6.10 2.31 -4.61
C LEU A 118 4.88 3.19 -4.37
N ILE A 119 3.88 2.67 -3.66
CA ILE A 119 2.68 3.44 -3.32
C ILE A 119 3.03 4.64 -2.42
N MET A 120 3.84 4.40 -1.38
CA MET A 120 4.26 5.47 -0.48
C MET A 120 5.11 6.52 -1.19
N TYR A 121 6.01 6.09 -2.06
CA TYR A 121 6.80 7.00 -2.88
C TYR A 121 5.90 7.85 -3.77
N GLN A 122 4.97 7.23 -4.47
CA GLN A 122 4.05 7.92 -5.37
C GLN A 122 3.21 8.95 -4.61
N LEU A 123 2.76 8.60 -3.42
CA LEU A 123 1.89 9.45 -2.62
C LEU A 123 2.62 10.66 -2.03
N PHE A 124 3.88 10.50 -1.61
CA PHE A 124 4.58 11.52 -0.83
C PHE A 124 5.83 12.11 -1.49
N HIS A 125 6.39 11.49 -2.50
CA HIS A 125 7.65 11.93 -3.11
C HIS A 125 7.59 12.14 -4.61
N ALA A 126 6.62 11.55 -5.32
CA ALA A 126 6.52 11.77 -6.74
C ALA A 126 6.02 13.19 -6.98
N GLU A 127 6.94 14.06 -7.37
CA GLU A 127 6.60 15.41 -7.76
C GLU A 127 5.75 15.37 -9.02
N ASP A 128 4.82 16.30 -9.12
CA ASP A 128 4.04 16.48 -10.33
C ASP A 128 4.94 17.14 -11.39
N ASN A 129 5.52 16.31 -12.20
CA ASN A 129 6.37 16.78 -13.27
C ASN A 129 5.60 16.94 -14.56
#